data_fae5af5f915f1b5414bb46d580447d45
#
_entry.id   fae5af5f915f1b5414bb46d580447d45
#
_cell.length_a   1.000
_cell.length_b   1.000
_cell.length_c   1.000
_cell.angle_alpha   90.00
_cell.angle_beta   90.00
_cell.angle_gamma   90.00
#
_symmetry.space_group_name_H-M   'P 1'
#
loop_
_entity.id
_entity.type
_entity.pdbx_description
1 polymer ?
#
loop_
_entity_poly.entity_id
_entity_poly.type
_entity_poly.pdbx_seq_one_letter_code
_entity_poly.pdbx_strand_id
1 'polypeptide(L)'
;MSRDASPDPASFDCVIDIAAPPEAVYSAFFSREALQQWWGVVTSITGPRPLGIYALEWARAADADPLIGPWGGEFYGVVIDVRLGREFFLADAYWMPPEGDPIGPMAVHVTCEPIHGGTRLRFQQSGCDDNPRWRRFYRVIASSWSAALSRLKEEVEQEQLPDFV
;
A
#
# COMPACT_ATOMS: atom_id res chain seq x y z
N MET A 1 13.27 -22.35 -25.93
CA MET A 1 12.03 -21.69 -25.68
C MET A 1 12.20 -20.79 -24.44
N SER A 2 12.41 -19.50 -24.65
CA SER A 2 12.39 -18.57 -23.55
C SER A 2 10.94 -18.47 -23.06
N ARG A 3 10.69 -18.91 -21.86
CA ARG A 3 9.45 -18.57 -21.17
C ARG A 3 9.52 -17.08 -20.92
N ASP A 4 8.76 -16.33 -21.69
CA ASP A 4 8.40 -14.97 -21.32
C ASP A 4 7.81 -15.05 -19.91
N ALA A 5 8.59 -14.60 -18.94
CA ALA A 5 8.10 -14.48 -17.58
C ALA A 5 7.15 -13.29 -17.57
N SER A 6 5.91 -13.52 -17.99
CA SER A 6 4.83 -12.57 -17.73
C SER A 6 4.81 -12.33 -16.22
N PRO A 7 4.81 -11.05 -15.76
CA PRO A 7 4.70 -10.78 -14.33
C PRO A 7 3.47 -11.49 -13.79
N ASP A 8 3.61 -12.13 -12.63
CA ASP A 8 2.53 -12.83 -11.96
C ASP A 8 1.36 -11.85 -11.77
N PRO A 9 0.18 -12.08 -12.42
CA PRO A 9 -0.94 -11.17 -12.29
C PRO A 9 -1.58 -11.15 -10.89
N ALA A 10 -1.09 -11.99 -10.00
CA ALA A 10 -1.57 -12.17 -8.63
C ALA A 10 -0.66 -11.49 -7.60
N SER A 11 0.19 -10.57 -8.03
CA SER A 11 1.07 -9.84 -7.13
C SER A 11 1.31 -8.41 -7.61
N PHE A 12 1.68 -7.56 -6.66
CA PHE A 12 2.11 -6.20 -6.93
C PHE A 12 3.45 -5.98 -6.24
N ASP A 13 4.42 -5.45 -6.97
CA ASP A 13 5.75 -5.15 -6.46
C ASP A 13 6.20 -3.81 -7.05
N CYS A 14 6.50 -2.86 -6.17
CA CYS A 14 6.94 -1.52 -6.56
C CYS A 14 8.15 -1.11 -5.75
N VAL A 15 9.18 -0.62 -6.42
CA VAL A 15 10.39 -0.08 -5.79
C VAL A 15 10.54 1.38 -6.20
N ILE A 16 10.75 2.26 -5.23
CA ILE A 16 10.91 3.69 -5.47
C ILE A 16 11.95 4.27 -4.51
N ASP A 17 12.81 5.13 -5.00
CA ASP A 17 13.81 5.82 -4.18
C ASP A 17 13.26 7.20 -3.76
N ILE A 18 13.38 7.49 -2.47
CA ILE A 18 12.81 8.68 -1.84
C ILE A 18 13.92 9.44 -1.10
N ALA A 19 14.01 10.74 -1.34
CA ALA A 19 14.99 11.61 -0.70
C ALA A 19 14.52 12.05 0.71
N ALA A 20 14.33 11.06 1.58
CA ALA A 20 13.95 11.26 2.97
C ALA A 20 14.45 10.08 3.81
N PRO A 21 14.64 10.26 5.13
CA PRO A 21 15.10 9.17 5.99
C PRO A 21 14.10 8.01 6.05
N PRO A 22 14.56 6.76 6.26
CA PRO A 22 13.67 5.61 6.38
C PRO A 22 12.55 5.77 7.42
N GLU A 23 12.84 6.39 8.54
CA GLU A 23 11.87 6.65 9.61
C GLU A 23 10.70 7.53 9.12
N ALA A 24 10.99 8.53 8.30
CA ALA A 24 9.97 9.41 7.73
C ALA A 24 9.09 8.68 6.72
N VAL A 25 9.70 7.86 5.85
CA VAL A 25 8.96 7.03 4.89
C VAL A 25 8.09 6.00 5.60
N TYR A 26 8.66 5.29 6.56
CA TYR A 26 7.94 4.31 7.38
C TYR A 26 6.75 4.94 8.10
N SER A 27 6.94 6.08 8.76
CA SER A 27 5.88 6.77 9.50
C SER A 27 4.71 7.18 8.62
N ALA A 28 4.93 7.44 7.33
CA ALA A 28 3.87 7.81 6.39
C ALA A 28 2.84 6.70 6.18
N PHE A 29 3.17 5.45 6.48
CA PHE A 29 2.23 4.32 6.43
C PHE A 29 1.37 4.20 7.69
N PHE A 30 1.72 4.87 8.77
CA PHE A 30 1.02 4.76 10.05
C PHE A 30 0.41 6.08 10.54
N SER A 31 0.84 7.20 9.99
CA SER A 31 0.28 8.51 10.33
C SER A 31 -1.05 8.73 9.63
N ARG A 32 -2.09 9.03 10.43
CA ARG A 32 -3.42 9.34 9.88
C ARG A 32 -3.38 10.49 8.89
N GLU A 33 -2.69 11.56 9.22
CA GLU A 33 -2.57 12.75 8.37
C GLU A 33 -1.83 12.45 7.07
N ALA A 34 -0.73 11.71 7.15
CA ALA A 34 0.02 11.31 5.98
C ALA A 34 -0.81 10.41 5.05
N LEU A 35 -1.50 9.41 5.60
CA LEU A 35 -2.35 8.50 4.83
C LEU A 35 -3.49 9.23 4.12
N GLN A 36 -4.05 10.28 4.72
CA GLN A 36 -5.03 11.14 4.06
C GLN A 36 -4.43 11.87 2.86
N GLN A 37 -3.22 12.36 2.99
CA GLN A 37 -2.57 13.17 1.98
C GLN A 37 -2.08 12.36 0.78
N TRP A 38 -1.38 11.25 1.03
CA TRP A 38 -0.79 10.53 -0.08
C TRP A 38 -1.66 9.39 -0.63
N TRP A 39 -2.54 8.81 0.18
CA TRP A 39 -3.36 7.68 -0.23
C TRP A 39 -4.86 7.96 -0.26
N GLY A 40 -5.28 9.11 0.19
CA GLY A 40 -6.70 9.50 0.22
C GLY A 40 -7.52 8.71 1.24
N VAL A 41 -6.88 8.16 2.25
CA VAL A 41 -7.53 7.41 3.33
C VAL A 41 -8.36 8.37 4.18
N VAL A 42 -9.65 8.08 4.35
CA VAL A 42 -10.55 8.96 5.15
C VAL A 42 -10.55 8.59 6.62
N THR A 43 -10.33 7.31 6.95
CA THR A 43 -10.24 6.83 8.32
C THR A 43 -9.18 5.74 8.39
N SER A 44 -8.37 5.73 9.45
CA SER A 44 -7.37 4.71 9.67
C SER A 44 -7.22 4.34 11.13
N ILE A 45 -6.96 3.06 11.39
CA ILE A 45 -6.53 2.54 12.69
C ILE A 45 -5.29 1.70 12.41
N THR A 46 -4.13 2.17 12.89
CA THR A 46 -2.87 1.49 12.62
C THR A 46 -2.05 1.35 13.90
N GLY A 47 -1.59 0.13 14.15
CA GLY A 47 -0.73 -0.17 15.30
C GLY A 47 0.58 -0.81 14.83
N PRO A 48 1.70 -0.06 14.85
CA PRO A 48 2.99 -0.57 14.38
C PRO A 48 3.66 -1.50 15.42
N ARG A 49 3.00 -2.60 15.72
CA ARG A 49 3.45 -3.61 16.69
C ARG A 49 2.94 -4.97 16.27
N PRO A 50 3.59 -6.07 16.67
CA PRO A 50 3.07 -7.42 16.41
C PRO A 50 1.64 -7.59 16.90
N LEU A 51 0.81 -8.21 16.07
CA LEU A 51 -0.63 -8.39 16.24
C LEU A 51 -1.44 -7.08 16.29
N GLY A 52 -0.81 -5.95 15.95
CA GLY A 52 -1.51 -4.68 15.77
C GLY A 52 -2.42 -4.72 14.54
N ILE A 53 -3.44 -3.88 14.57
CA ILE A 53 -4.38 -3.74 13.46
C ILE A 53 -3.78 -2.76 12.43
N TYR A 54 -4.01 -3.05 11.14
CA TYR A 54 -3.79 -2.11 10.06
C TYR A 54 -5.08 -2.02 9.25
N ALA A 55 -5.85 -0.98 9.50
CA ALA A 55 -7.16 -0.80 8.88
C ALA A 55 -7.26 0.58 8.24
N LEU A 56 -7.64 0.59 6.98
CA LEU A 56 -7.80 1.81 6.18
C LEU A 56 -9.20 1.83 5.58
N GLU A 57 -9.77 3.02 5.47
CA GLU A 57 -11.05 3.24 4.79
C GLU A 57 -10.91 4.35 3.76
N TRP A 58 -11.42 4.08 2.56
CA TRP A 58 -11.57 5.08 1.50
C TRP A 58 -13.03 5.33 1.23
N ALA A 59 -13.37 6.56 0.85
CA ALA A 59 -14.71 6.91 0.42
C ALA A 59 -15.09 6.11 -0.83
N ARG A 60 -16.37 5.74 -0.92
CA ARG A 60 -16.91 5.09 -2.11
C ARG A 60 -16.71 5.99 -3.33
N ALA A 61 -16.08 5.46 -4.38
CA ALA A 61 -15.92 6.17 -5.64
C ALA A 61 -17.23 6.22 -6.43
N ALA A 62 -17.39 7.27 -7.23
CA ALA A 62 -18.55 7.41 -8.11
C ALA A 62 -18.54 6.36 -9.23
N ASP A 63 -17.34 5.99 -9.70
CA ASP A 63 -17.16 5.00 -10.75
C ASP A 63 -17.12 3.59 -10.18
N ALA A 64 -17.62 2.64 -10.95
CA ALA A 64 -17.60 1.23 -10.62
C ALA A 64 -16.93 0.43 -11.73
N ASP A 65 -16.11 -0.55 -11.33
CA ASP A 65 -15.55 -1.51 -12.27
C ASP A 65 -16.60 -2.57 -12.61
N PRO A 66 -16.77 -2.95 -13.89
CA PRO A 66 -17.81 -3.91 -14.28
C PRO A 66 -17.68 -5.29 -13.61
N LEU A 67 -16.46 -5.69 -13.25
CA LEU A 67 -16.20 -7.01 -12.65
C LEU A 67 -16.10 -6.95 -11.14
N ILE A 68 -15.54 -5.87 -10.60
CA ILE A 68 -15.25 -5.73 -9.17
C ILE A 68 -16.37 -4.99 -8.44
N GLY A 69 -17.00 -4.02 -9.10
CA GLY A 69 -17.95 -3.12 -8.50
C GLY A 69 -17.33 -1.79 -8.08
N PRO A 70 -17.98 -1.05 -7.16
CA PRO A 70 -17.49 0.26 -6.73
C PRO A 70 -16.13 0.17 -6.03
N TRP A 71 -15.26 1.15 -6.29
CA TRP A 71 -14.01 1.35 -5.56
C TRP A 71 -14.25 2.08 -4.25
N GLY A 72 -13.27 2.08 -3.40
CA GLY A 72 -13.34 2.56 -2.02
C GLY A 72 -13.45 1.39 -1.04
N GLY A 73 -14.18 1.58 0.06
CA GLY A 73 -14.34 0.53 1.07
C GLY A 73 -13.18 0.46 2.04
N GLU A 74 -12.96 -0.72 2.60
CA GLU A 74 -12.00 -0.92 3.68
C GLU A 74 -10.91 -1.90 3.29
N PHE A 75 -9.72 -1.64 3.79
CA PHE A 75 -8.62 -2.59 3.78
C PHE A 75 -8.27 -2.92 5.24
N TYR A 76 -8.18 -4.20 5.55
CA TYR A 76 -7.88 -4.67 6.89
C TYR A 76 -6.78 -5.72 6.85
N GLY A 77 -5.79 -5.58 7.72
CA GLY A 77 -4.73 -6.55 7.88
C GLY A 77 -4.25 -6.61 9.32
N VAL A 78 -3.46 -7.64 9.61
CA VAL A 78 -2.82 -7.84 10.91
C VAL A 78 -1.32 -7.68 10.75
N VAL A 79 -0.72 -6.82 11.56
CA VAL A 79 0.73 -6.66 11.61
C VAL A 79 1.32 -7.91 12.25
N ILE A 80 2.13 -8.65 11.50
CA ILE A 80 2.77 -9.88 11.99
C ILE A 80 4.16 -9.61 12.51
N ASP A 81 4.92 -8.80 11.77
CA ASP A 81 6.30 -8.48 12.11
C ASP A 81 6.60 -7.00 11.84
N VAL A 82 7.45 -6.43 12.67
CA VAL A 82 7.80 -5.02 12.63
C VAL A 82 9.28 -4.83 12.97
N ARG A 83 9.98 -4.07 12.13
CA ARG A 83 11.22 -3.37 12.52
C ARG A 83 10.96 -1.88 12.40
N LEU A 84 10.82 -1.21 13.52
CA LEU A 84 10.44 0.21 13.58
C LEU A 84 11.36 1.08 12.72
N GLY A 85 10.75 1.85 11.83
CA GLY A 85 11.45 2.72 10.90
C GLY A 85 12.11 2.00 9.72
N ARG A 86 11.92 0.68 9.56
CA ARG A 86 12.56 -0.12 8.52
C ARG A 86 11.61 -0.99 7.72
N GLU A 87 10.77 -1.75 8.39
CA GLU A 87 9.86 -2.66 7.68
C GLU A 87 8.66 -3.06 8.53
N PHE A 88 7.59 -3.44 7.84
CA PHE A 88 6.46 -4.12 8.47
C PHE A 88 5.87 -5.13 7.48
N PHE A 89 5.25 -6.15 8.05
CA PHE A 89 4.60 -7.22 7.31
C PHE A 89 3.16 -7.39 7.79
N LEU A 90 2.22 -7.39 6.85
CA LEU A 90 0.81 -7.64 7.11
C LEU A 90 0.42 -9.01 6.58
N ALA A 91 -0.31 -9.76 7.38
CA ALA A 91 -0.96 -11.00 6.96
C ALA A 91 -2.47 -10.89 7.13
N ASP A 92 -3.18 -11.87 6.60
CA ASP A 92 -4.65 -11.91 6.61
C ASP A 92 -5.26 -10.58 6.14
N ALA A 93 -4.68 -10.01 5.09
CA ALA A 93 -5.13 -8.74 4.55
C ALA A 93 -6.29 -8.95 3.58
N TYR A 94 -7.35 -8.18 3.80
CA TYR A 94 -8.56 -8.21 2.99
C TYR A 94 -8.91 -6.81 2.51
N TRP A 95 -9.28 -6.71 1.24
CA TRP A 95 -10.01 -5.55 0.77
C TRP A 95 -11.49 -5.88 0.76
N MET A 96 -12.25 -5.06 1.47
CA MET A 96 -13.71 -5.17 1.55
C MET A 96 -14.31 -4.04 0.72
N PRO A 97 -14.73 -4.32 -0.54
CA PRO A 97 -15.34 -3.31 -1.37
C PRO A 97 -16.66 -2.82 -0.78
N PRO A 98 -17.15 -1.61 -1.17
CA PRO A 98 -18.44 -1.11 -0.72
C PRO A 98 -19.59 -2.05 -1.06
N GLU A 99 -19.47 -2.80 -2.16
CA GLU A 99 -20.41 -3.83 -2.59
C GLU A 99 -19.64 -5.03 -3.15
N GLY A 100 -20.10 -6.22 -2.84
CA GLY A 100 -19.51 -7.46 -3.32
C GLY A 100 -18.66 -8.17 -2.26
N ASP A 101 -18.10 -9.30 -2.66
CA ASP A 101 -17.33 -10.16 -1.76
C ASP A 101 -15.94 -9.58 -1.45
N PRO A 102 -15.42 -9.78 -0.23
CA PRO A 102 -14.05 -9.44 0.09
C PRO A 102 -13.03 -10.11 -0.82
N ILE A 103 -11.91 -9.43 -1.04
CA ILE A 103 -10.74 -9.97 -1.73
C ILE A 103 -9.64 -10.17 -0.69
N GLY A 104 -9.23 -11.39 -0.48
CA GLY A 104 -8.25 -11.82 0.50
C GLY A 104 -8.33 -13.33 0.76
N PRO A 105 -7.44 -13.89 1.60
CA PRO A 105 -6.36 -13.19 2.30
C PRO A 105 -5.18 -12.85 1.40
N MET A 106 -4.58 -11.71 1.68
CA MET A 106 -3.37 -11.25 1.04
C MET A 106 -2.28 -10.99 2.08
N ALA A 107 -1.04 -10.86 1.61
CA ALA A 107 0.07 -10.41 2.43
C ALA A 107 0.67 -9.13 1.85
N VAL A 108 1.10 -8.23 2.71
CA VAL A 108 1.77 -7.00 2.32
C VAL A 108 3.09 -6.89 3.07
N HIS A 109 4.17 -6.65 2.34
CA HIS A 109 5.48 -6.43 2.92
C HIS A 109 6.03 -5.09 2.46
N VAL A 110 6.32 -4.21 3.39
CA VAL A 110 6.89 -2.89 3.12
C VAL A 110 8.27 -2.81 3.76
N THR A 111 9.26 -2.46 2.96
CA THR A 111 10.64 -2.25 3.43
C THR A 111 11.12 -0.85 3.10
N CYS A 112 11.77 -0.21 4.07
CA CYS A 112 12.36 1.11 3.94
C CYS A 112 13.87 0.98 4.18
N GLU A 113 14.62 0.68 3.13
CA GLU A 113 16.06 0.44 3.20
C GLU A 113 16.83 1.77 3.09
N PRO A 114 17.76 2.06 4.03
CA PRO A 114 18.61 3.23 3.88
C PRO A 114 19.49 3.10 2.63
N ILE A 115 19.52 4.14 1.82
CA ILE A 115 20.44 4.28 0.72
C ILE A 115 21.16 5.63 0.82
N HIS A 116 22.18 5.84 -0.01
CA HIS A 116 22.85 7.14 -0.05
C HIS A 116 21.84 8.23 -0.46
N GLY A 117 21.64 9.21 0.42
CA GLY A 117 20.75 10.34 0.19
C GLY A 117 19.27 10.07 0.46
N GLY A 118 18.90 8.91 1.02
CA GLY A 118 17.49 8.66 1.32
C GLY A 118 17.12 7.23 1.63
N THR A 119 16.01 6.80 1.07
CA THR A 119 15.39 5.51 1.32
C THR A 119 15.00 4.82 0.02
N ARG A 120 15.25 3.53 -0.07
CA ARG A 120 14.62 2.67 -1.06
C ARG A 120 13.41 2.01 -0.43
N LEU A 121 12.25 2.44 -0.89
CA LEU A 121 10.98 1.87 -0.49
C LEU A 121 10.61 0.73 -1.44
N ARG A 122 10.29 -0.42 -0.87
CA ARG A 122 9.70 -1.54 -1.61
C ARG A 122 8.36 -1.89 -1.00
N PHE A 123 7.34 -1.91 -1.84
CA PHE A 123 5.99 -2.32 -1.47
C PHE A 123 5.63 -3.57 -2.26
N GLN A 124 5.38 -4.66 -1.54
CA GLN A 124 5.03 -5.95 -2.13
C GLN A 124 3.68 -6.41 -1.59
N GLN A 125 2.78 -6.79 -2.50
CA GLN A 125 1.53 -7.43 -2.13
C GLN A 125 1.39 -8.72 -2.91
N SER A 126 1.01 -9.79 -2.20
CA SER A 126 0.87 -11.12 -2.76
C SER A 126 -0.33 -11.83 -2.15
N GLY A 127 -0.68 -12.95 -2.72
CA GLY A 127 -1.81 -13.76 -2.34
C GLY A 127 -3.01 -13.50 -3.24
N CYS A 128 -3.62 -14.56 -3.73
CA CYS A 128 -4.69 -14.46 -4.69
C CYS A 128 -5.28 -15.83 -4.97
N ASP A 129 -6.59 -15.88 -5.13
CA ASP A 129 -7.24 -17.00 -5.79
C ASP A 129 -7.16 -16.83 -7.31
N ASP A 130 -7.13 -17.93 -8.02
CA ASP A 130 -7.10 -17.92 -9.48
C ASP A 130 -8.52 -17.73 -10.03
N ASN A 131 -8.96 -16.47 -10.05
CA ASN A 131 -10.23 -16.11 -10.67
C ASN A 131 -10.14 -14.73 -11.34
N PRO A 132 -11.04 -14.44 -12.28
CA PRO A 132 -10.98 -13.19 -13.05
C PRO A 132 -11.10 -11.92 -12.21
N ARG A 133 -11.87 -11.97 -11.14
CA ARG A 133 -12.09 -10.82 -10.26
C ARG A 133 -10.81 -10.40 -9.54
N TRP A 134 -10.05 -11.37 -9.03
CA TRP A 134 -8.78 -11.12 -8.36
C TRP A 134 -7.72 -10.60 -9.33
N ARG A 135 -7.66 -11.17 -10.53
CA ARG A 135 -6.75 -10.69 -11.58
C ARG A 135 -7.05 -9.25 -11.97
N ARG A 136 -8.33 -8.90 -12.07
CA ARG A 136 -8.76 -7.54 -12.36
C ARG A 136 -8.37 -6.60 -11.24
N PHE A 137 -8.55 -7.00 -9.99
CA PHE A 137 -8.12 -6.24 -8.82
C PHE A 137 -6.63 -5.89 -8.90
N TYR A 138 -5.77 -6.87 -9.10
CA TYR A 138 -4.32 -6.62 -9.18
C TYR A 138 -3.94 -5.73 -10.37
N ARG A 139 -4.61 -5.86 -11.49
CA ARG A 139 -4.37 -4.98 -12.64
C ARG A 139 -4.67 -3.53 -12.33
N VAL A 140 -5.77 -3.27 -11.62
CA VAL A 140 -6.15 -1.89 -11.28
C VAL A 140 -5.25 -1.33 -10.19
N ILE A 141 -4.96 -2.08 -9.13
CA ILE A 141 -4.10 -1.56 -8.06
C ILE A 141 -2.66 -1.33 -8.53
N ALA A 142 -2.19 -2.06 -9.54
CA ALA A 142 -0.84 -1.84 -10.08
C ALA A 142 -0.63 -0.40 -10.53
N SER A 143 -1.59 0.19 -11.23
CA SER A 143 -1.47 1.60 -11.65
C SER A 143 -1.87 2.58 -10.56
N SER A 144 -2.97 2.35 -9.83
CA SER A 144 -3.43 3.29 -8.81
C SER A 144 -2.51 3.36 -7.59
N TRP A 145 -1.93 2.24 -7.17
CA TRP A 145 -0.99 2.23 -6.03
C TRP A 145 0.39 2.74 -6.39
N SER A 146 0.83 2.53 -7.64
CA SER A 146 2.06 3.19 -8.13
C SER A 146 1.92 4.71 -8.10
N ALA A 147 0.77 5.24 -8.51
CA ALA A 147 0.49 6.66 -8.43
C ALA A 147 0.43 7.15 -6.96
N ALA A 148 -0.18 6.37 -6.07
CA ALA A 148 -0.23 6.70 -4.64
C ALA A 148 1.16 6.74 -4.01
N LEU A 149 2.02 5.76 -4.32
CA LEU A 149 3.41 5.72 -3.83
C LEU A 149 4.23 6.90 -4.36
N SER A 150 3.97 7.36 -5.58
CA SER A 150 4.58 8.59 -6.11
C SER A 150 4.14 9.82 -5.32
N ARG A 151 2.88 9.89 -4.90
CA ARG A 151 2.41 10.97 -4.01
C ARG A 151 3.04 10.88 -2.63
N LEU A 152 3.23 9.68 -2.08
CA LEU A 152 3.96 9.49 -0.84
C LEU A 152 5.37 10.07 -0.94
N LYS A 153 6.08 9.76 -2.03
CA LYS A 153 7.41 10.31 -2.29
C LYS A 153 7.40 11.84 -2.27
N GLU A 154 6.48 12.46 -3.00
CA GLU A 154 6.37 13.93 -3.06
C GLU A 154 6.10 14.53 -1.68
N GLU A 155 5.16 13.97 -0.92
CA GLU A 155 4.80 14.45 0.41
C GLU A 155 5.97 14.36 1.39
N VAL A 156 6.61 13.20 1.46
CA VAL A 156 7.71 12.97 2.41
C VAL A 156 8.93 13.80 2.05
N GLU A 157 9.25 13.93 0.76
CA GLU A 157 10.37 14.77 0.32
C GLU A 157 10.11 16.24 0.59
N GLN A 158 8.88 16.71 0.42
CA GLN A 158 8.51 18.09 0.69
C GLN A 158 8.64 18.43 2.17
N GLU A 159 8.30 17.52 3.07
CA GLU A 159 8.47 17.69 4.53
C GLU A 159 9.94 17.82 4.95
N GLN A 160 10.88 17.32 4.12
CA GLN A 160 12.32 17.43 4.40
C GLN A 160 12.92 18.76 3.95
N LEU A 161 12.17 19.57 3.20
CA LEU A 161 12.64 20.88 2.76
C LEU A 161 12.62 21.84 3.96
N PRO A 162 13.69 22.67 4.14
CA PRO A 162 13.69 23.65 5.22
C PRO A 162 12.61 24.69 4.98
N ASP A 163 11.88 25.04 6.06
CA ASP A 163 10.98 26.18 6.03
C ASP A 163 11.80 27.46 5.94
N PHE A 164 11.82 28.07 4.76
CA PHE A 164 12.35 29.42 4.60
C PHE A 164 11.27 30.41 5.04
N VAL A 165 11.43 30.93 6.23
CA VAL A 165 10.64 32.04 6.72
C VAL A 165 11.30 33.36 6.28
#